data_2979a0579c4fa93426584120b46400c4
#
_entry.id   2979a0579c4fa93426584120b46400c4
#
_cell.length_a   1.000
_cell.length_b   1.000
_cell.length_c   1.000
_cell.angle_alpha   90.00
_cell.angle_beta   90.00
_cell.angle_gamma   90.00
#
_symmetry.space_group_name_H-M   'P 1'
#
loop_
_entity.id
_entity.type
_entity.pdbx_description
1 polymer ?
#
loop_
_entity_poly.entity_id
_entity_poly.type
_entity_poly.pdbx_seq_one_letter_code
_entity_poly.pdbx_strand_id
1 'polypeptide(L)'
;MNDSVAPAFATRGPVLVVGTGLLGTSLALALTAAGIQVQLSDTSPTSLALARDMGAGRVRAGGDAEPRMIVVATPPDVVASVVVRELDAHPGAVVTDVASVKDRVA
;
A
#
# COMPACT_ATOMS: atom_id res chain seq x y z
N MET A 1 -25.98 5.73 8.78
CA MET A 1 -25.42 5.49 8.72
C MET A 1 -24.60 4.79 8.42
N ASN A 2 -24.57 4.41 8.09
CA ASN A 2 -23.90 3.78 7.99
C ASN A 2 -22.51 3.74 7.83
N ASP A 3 -22.05 4.71 7.72
CA ASP A 3 -20.64 4.93 7.85
C ASP A 3 -20.06 4.24 9.00
N SER A 4 -20.83 4.08 9.98
CA SER A 4 -20.38 3.43 11.20
C SER A 4 -19.98 1.98 10.98
N VAL A 5 -20.41 1.39 9.87
CA VAL A 5 -20.03 0.02 9.56
C VAL A 5 -18.73 -0.09 8.78
N ALA A 6 -18.14 1.02 8.39
CA ALA A 6 -16.86 0.98 7.70
C ALA A 6 -15.80 0.43 8.65
N PRO A 7 -14.92 -0.45 8.17
CA PRO A 7 -13.83 -0.94 9.01
C PRO A 7 -13.01 0.24 9.55
N ALA A 8 -12.55 0.10 10.78
CA ALA A 8 -11.79 1.17 11.42
C ALA A 8 -10.57 1.57 10.59
N PHE A 9 -9.89 0.59 9.99
CA PHE A 9 -8.69 0.89 9.19
C PHE A 9 -9.02 1.73 7.95
N ALA A 10 -10.23 1.62 7.42
CA ALA A 10 -10.60 2.34 6.20
C ALA A 10 -10.70 3.85 6.44
N THR A 11 -10.87 4.27 7.69
CA THR A 11 -11.01 5.68 8.00
C THR A 11 -9.82 6.25 8.74
N ARG A 12 -8.76 5.45 8.90
CA ARG A 12 -7.68 5.79 9.80
C ARG A 12 -6.45 6.32 9.14
N GLY A 13 -6.58 6.88 8.04
CA GLY A 13 -5.43 7.51 7.43
C GLY A 13 -4.85 6.64 6.34
N PRO A 14 -3.67 7.00 5.83
CA PRO A 14 -3.24 6.45 4.55
C PRO A 14 -2.71 5.04 4.63
N VAL A 15 -2.89 4.32 3.53
CA VAL A 15 -2.26 3.03 3.29
C VAL A 15 -1.15 3.25 2.28
N LEU A 16 0.06 2.83 2.62
CA LEU A 16 1.18 2.88 1.69
C LEU A 16 1.31 1.54 0.99
N VAL A 17 1.27 1.55 -0.33
CA VAL A 17 1.52 0.35 -1.12
C VAL A 17 2.93 0.45 -1.68
N VAL A 18 3.79 -0.48 -1.28
CA VAL A 18 5.18 -0.56 -1.73
C VAL A 18 5.27 -1.63 -2.80
N GLY A 19 5.58 -1.21 -4.02
CA GLY A 19 5.58 -2.08 -5.18
C GLY A 19 4.35 -1.84 -6.03
N THR A 20 4.56 -1.31 -7.23
CA THR A 20 3.48 -0.92 -8.13
C THR A 20 3.48 -1.73 -9.42
N GLY A 21 3.82 -3.01 -9.30
CA GLY A 21 3.60 -3.95 -10.38
C GLY A 21 2.12 -4.26 -10.50
N LEU A 22 1.79 -5.33 -11.18
CA LEU A 22 0.40 -5.66 -11.47
C LEU A 22 -0.43 -5.82 -10.18
N LEU A 23 0.07 -6.61 -9.25
CA LEU A 23 -0.69 -6.91 -8.03
C LEU A 23 -0.81 -5.70 -7.12
N GLY A 24 0.30 -4.98 -6.91
CA GLY A 24 0.28 -3.79 -6.07
C GLY A 24 -0.62 -2.70 -6.62
N THR A 25 -0.57 -2.48 -7.93
CA THR A 25 -1.42 -1.48 -8.57
C THR A 25 -2.89 -1.88 -8.48
N SER A 26 -3.21 -3.16 -8.68
CA SER A 26 -4.58 -3.64 -8.57
C SER A 26 -5.14 -3.44 -7.17
N LEU A 27 -4.34 -3.76 -6.15
CA LEU A 27 -4.75 -3.55 -4.78
C LEU A 27 -4.95 -2.06 -4.49
N ALA A 28 -4.01 -1.23 -4.93
CA ALA A 28 -4.10 0.21 -4.70
C ALA A 28 -5.34 0.81 -5.36
N LEU A 29 -5.67 0.36 -6.56
CA LEU A 29 -6.89 0.80 -7.24
C LEU A 29 -8.14 0.43 -6.44
N ALA A 30 -8.17 -0.79 -5.91
CA ALA A 30 -9.31 -1.23 -5.12
C ALA A 30 -9.46 -0.41 -3.83
N LEU A 31 -8.35 -0.12 -3.16
CA LEU A 31 -8.37 0.67 -1.95
C LEU A 31 -8.83 2.11 -2.24
N THR A 32 -8.32 2.69 -3.31
CA THR A 32 -8.69 4.04 -3.72
C THR A 32 -10.18 4.10 -4.06
N ALA A 33 -10.68 3.09 -4.76
CA ALA A 33 -12.11 3.02 -5.09
C ALA A 33 -12.98 2.92 -3.83
N ALA A 34 -12.44 2.35 -2.77
CA ALA A 34 -13.15 2.23 -1.50
C ALA A 34 -13.06 3.51 -0.66
N GLY A 35 -12.43 4.56 -1.18
CA GLY A 35 -12.32 5.83 -0.47
C GLY A 35 -11.15 5.92 0.48
N ILE A 36 -10.24 4.96 0.45
CA ILE A 36 -9.06 4.96 1.29
C ILE A 36 -7.97 5.80 0.64
N GLN A 37 -7.30 6.61 1.44
CA GLN A 37 -6.19 7.42 0.96
C GLN A 37 -4.97 6.51 0.76
N VAL A 38 -4.50 6.42 -0.48
CA VAL A 38 -3.40 5.51 -0.84
C VAL A 38 -2.17 6.29 -1.25
N GLN A 39 -1.04 5.91 -0.66
CA GLN A 39 0.28 6.39 -1.06
C GLN A 39 0.98 5.27 -1.81
N LEU A 40 1.78 5.61 -2.80
CA LEU A 40 2.48 4.65 -3.65
C LEU A 40 3.99 4.84 -3.55
N SER A 41 4.71 3.74 -3.55
CA SER A 41 6.17 3.74 -3.55
C SER A 41 6.69 2.57 -4.39
N ASP A 42 7.74 2.81 -5.16
CA ASP A 42 8.38 1.77 -5.97
C ASP A 42 9.79 2.23 -6.32
N THR A 43 10.68 1.27 -6.51
CA THR A 43 12.03 1.57 -6.98
C THR A 43 12.05 1.84 -8.49
N SER A 44 11.01 1.46 -9.21
CA SER A 44 10.87 1.71 -10.64
C SER A 44 10.04 2.98 -10.87
N PRO A 45 10.66 4.07 -11.34
CA PRO A 45 9.90 5.29 -11.62
C PRO A 45 8.84 5.10 -12.67
N THR A 46 9.07 4.22 -13.65
CA THR A 46 8.11 3.97 -14.71
C THR A 46 6.86 3.28 -14.17
N SER A 47 7.04 2.23 -13.36
CA SER A 47 5.89 1.53 -12.77
C SER A 47 5.11 2.45 -11.84
N LEU A 48 5.82 3.27 -11.08
CA LEU A 48 5.21 4.21 -10.15
C LEU A 48 4.36 5.24 -10.89
N ALA A 49 4.89 5.79 -11.98
CA ALA A 49 4.17 6.79 -12.77
C ALA A 49 2.92 6.18 -13.41
N LEU A 50 3.03 4.96 -13.91
CA LEU A 50 1.87 4.28 -14.51
C LEU A 50 0.77 4.07 -13.49
N ALA A 51 1.12 3.60 -12.30
CA ALA A 51 0.13 3.36 -11.25
C ALA A 51 -0.55 4.66 -10.85
N ARG A 52 0.23 5.73 -10.69
CA ARG A 52 -0.31 7.05 -10.37
C ARG A 52 -1.28 7.52 -11.45
N ASP A 53 -0.88 7.38 -12.71
CA ASP A 53 -1.69 7.86 -13.83
C ASP A 53 -2.97 7.05 -13.99
N MET A 54 -2.98 5.80 -13.53
CA MET A 54 -4.18 4.97 -13.54
C MET A 54 -5.15 5.33 -12.40
N GLY A 55 -4.73 6.19 -11.49
CA GLY A 55 -5.58 6.57 -10.37
C GLY A 55 -5.43 5.68 -9.14
N ALA A 56 -4.34 4.92 -9.06
CA ALA A 56 -4.14 4.00 -7.95
C ALA A 56 -3.84 4.71 -6.61
N GLY A 57 -3.34 5.93 -6.69
CA GLY A 57 -3.01 6.70 -5.50
C GLY A 57 -2.04 7.80 -5.87
N ARG A 58 -1.45 8.42 -4.86
CA ARG A 58 -0.45 9.45 -5.10
C ARG A 58 0.92 8.94 -4.68
N VAL A 59 1.93 9.41 -5.37
CA VAL A 59 3.31 9.05 -5.06
C VAL A 59 3.68 9.66 -3.70
N ARG A 60 4.18 8.82 -2.80
CA ARG A 60 4.57 9.31 -1.47
C ARG A 60 5.76 10.24 -1.59
N ALA A 61 5.69 11.36 -0.89
CA ALA A 61 6.75 12.36 -0.86
C ALA A 61 7.08 12.69 0.59
N GLY A 62 8.23 13.32 0.79
CA GLY A 62 8.62 13.78 2.12
C GLY A 62 7.60 14.77 2.64
N GLY A 63 7.21 14.63 3.90
CA GLY A 63 6.21 15.49 4.49
C GLY A 63 4.80 14.96 4.40
N ASP A 64 4.57 13.87 3.69
CA ASP A 64 3.24 13.24 3.66
C ASP A 64 2.92 12.64 5.01
N ALA A 65 1.61 12.49 5.28
CA ALA A 65 1.16 11.86 6.50
C ALA A 65 1.72 10.45 6.63
N GLU A 66 2.04 10.06 7.86
CA GLU A 66 2.55 8.71 8.10
C GLU A 66 1.50 7.66 7.79
N PRO A 67 1.86 6.59 7.09
CA PRO A 67 0.90 5.54 6.80
C PRO A 67 0.53 4.77 8.06
N ARG A 68 -0.73 4.38 8.14
CA ARG A 68 -1.20 3.54 9.24
C ARG A 68 -1.01 2.07 8.90
N MET A 69 -1.04 1.74 7.64
CA MET A 69 -0.83 0.39 7.16
C MET A 69 0.08 0.44 5.94
N ILE A 70 0.96 -0.52 5.83
CA ILE A 70 1.87 -0.64 4.70
C ILE A 70 1.68 -2.02 4.09
N VAL A 71 1.38 -2.07 2.81
CA VAL A 71 1.23 -3.33 2.09
C VAL A 71 2.42 -3.48 1.15
N VAL A 72 3.19 -4.54 1.34
CA VAL A 72 4.36 -4.82 0.53
C VAL A 72 3.96 -5.75 -0.60
N ALA A 73 4.07 -5.27 -1.83
CA ALA A 73 3.69 -5.99 -3.04
C ALA A 73 4.88 -6.12 -3.99
N THR A 74 6.06 -6.27 -3.43
CA THR A 74 7.29 -6.43 -4.19
C THR A 74 7.52 -7.90 -4.54
N PRO A 75 8.45 -8.20 -5.47
CA PRO A 75 8.78 -9.59 -5.79
C PRO A 75 9.18 -10.38 -4.55
N PRO A 76 8.88 -11.68 -4.51
CA PRO A 76 9.10 -12.50 -3.32
C PRO A 76 10.52 -12.49 -2.77
N ASP A 77 11.50 -12.35 -3.64
CA ASP A 77 12.90 -12.39 -3.22
C ASP A 77 13.34 -11.17 -2.41
N VAL A 78 12.58 -10.09 -2.44
CA VAL A 78 12.93 -8.88 -1.69
C VAL A 78 11.92 -8.51 -0.60
N VAL A 79 10.85 -9.29 -0.46
CA VAL A 79 9.79 -8.96 0.50
C VAL A 79 10.32 -8.79 1.91
N ALA A 80 11.13 -9.74 2.39
CA ALA A 80 11.61 -9.70 3.76
C ALA A 80 12.41 -8.44 4.06
N SER A 81 13.30 -8.04 3.15
CA SER A 81 14.11 -6.85 3.36
C SER A 81 13.27 -5.59 3.30
N VAL A 82 12.27 -5.58 2.43
CA VAL A 82 11.37 -4.43 2.33
C VAL A 82 10.53 -4.30 3.60
N VAL A 83 10.01 -5.40 4.11
CA VAL A 83 9.23 -5.38 5.36
C VAL A 83 10.06 -4.79 6.51
N VAL A 84 11.29 -5.25 6.66
CA VAL A 84 12.17 -4.75 7.73
C VAL A 84 12.41 -3.25 7.57
N ARG A 85 12.69 -2.82 6.35
CA ARG A 85 12.94 -1.42 6.06
C ARG A 85 11.72 -0.55 6.41
N GLU A 86 10.53 -1.03 6.04
CA GLU A 86 9.32 -0.25 6.30
C GLU A 86 8.96 -0.24 7.78
N LEU A 87 9.20 -1.32 8.50
CA LEU A 87 9.00 -1.35 9.94
C LEU A 87 9.92 -0.36 10.64
N ASP A 88 11.16 -0.27 10.19
CA ASP A 88 12.11 0.69 10.76
C ASP A 88 11.71 2.13 10.46
N ALA A 89 11.24 2.38 9.24
CA ALA A 89 10.89 3.73 8.82
C ALA A 89 9.56 4.20 9.42
N HIS A 90 8.65 3.28 9.69
CA HIS A 90 7.30 3.61 10.16
C HIS A 90 6.91 2.71 11.34
N PRO A 91 7.52 2.91 12.50
CA PRO A 91 7.31 1.98 13.64
C PRO A 91 5.87 1.91 14.14
N GLY A 92 5.05 2.91 13.83
CA GLY A 92 3.64 2.89 14.24
C GLY A 92 2.71 2.24 13.26
N ALA A 93 3.21 1.77 12.12
CA ALA A 93 2.36 1.20 11.08
C ALA A 93 2.27 -0.32 11.19
N VAL A 94 1.16 -0.86 10.69
CA VAL A 94 1.02 -2.31 10.51
C VAL A 94 1.58 -2.63 9.12
N VAL A 95 2.51 -3.57 9.05
CA VAL A 95 3.12 -3.96 7.78
C VAL A 95 2.69 -5.37 7.42
N THR A 96 2.19 -5.55 6.23
CA THR A 96 1.78 -6.86 5.72
C THR A 96 2.26 -7.01 4.28
N ASP A 97 2.26 -8.23 3.78
CA ASP A 97 2.63 -8.47 2.38
C ASP A 97 1.49 -9.18 1.66
N VAL A 98 1.42 -8.97 0.34
CA VAL A 98 0.36 -9.54 -0.48
C VAL A 98 0.54 -11.03 -0.69
N ALA A 99 1.76 -11.51 -0.58
CA ALA A 99 2.03 -12.94 -0.77
C ALA A 99 1.31 -13.77 0.27
N SER A 100 1.25 -13.29 1.51
CA SER A 100 0.53 -13.99 2.58
C SER A 100 -0.95 -14.12 2.26
N VAL A 101 -1.55 -13.05 1.72
CA VAL A 101 -2.95 -13.06 1.36
C VAL A 101 -3.19 -14.01 0.19
N LYS A 102 -2.29 -13.95 -0.79
CA LYS A 102 -2.40 -14.80 -1.98
C LYS A 102 -2.31 -16.28 -1.62
N ASP A 103 -1.41 -16.63 -0.72
CA ASP A 103 -1.26 -18.01 -0.30
C ASP A 103 -2.50 -18.53 0.39
N ARG A 104 -3.19 -17.68 1.15
CA ARG A 104 -4.39 -18.08 1.84
C ARG A 104 -5.55 -18.32 0.89
N VAL A 105 -5.56 -17.62 -0.21
CA VAL A 105 -6.63 -17.74 -1.19
C VAL A 105 -6.42 -18.98 -2.05
N ALA A 106 -5.18 -19.33 -2.30
CA ALA A 106 -4.90 -20.50 -3.11
C ALA A 106 -5.25 -21.76 -2.37
#